data_3c6a50a6ed03828f8c1abd2cac55b1b4
#
_entry.id   3c6a50a6ed03828f8c1abd2cac55b1b4
#
_cell.length_a   1.000
_cell.length_b   1.000
_cell.length_c   1.000
_cell.angle_alpha   90.00
_cell.angle_beta   90.00
_cell.angle_gamma   90.00
#
_symmetry.space_group_name_H-M   'P 1'
#
loop_
_entity.id
_entity.type
_entity.pdbx_description
1 polymer ?
#
loop_
_entity_poly.entity_id
_entity_poly.type
_entity_poly.pdbx_seq_one_letter_code
_entity_poly.pdbx_strand_id
1 'polypeptide(L)'
;IKAGDVVGDVSEKDMRRIQIRETILSHFEKEEKLFNMGIKCLSLFFIDEVAKYRQYDENDDEVLGEYGVMFEQEYLAILNEYITMFDTPYQKYLKSTCSDVSRVHKGYFSIDKKTGRSVDSQLKRGSEFSDDISAYDLILKNKERLLSFDEPTRFIFSHSALREGWDNPNVF
;
A
#
# COMPACT_ATOMS: atom_id res chain seq x y z
N ILE A 1 11.08 37.29 -6.09
CA ILE A 1 10.80 35.90 -5.74
C ILE A 1 9.28 35.77 -5.77
N LYS A 2 8.73 35.21 -6.83
CA LYS A 2 7.38 34.67 -6.74
C LYS A 2 7.47 33.46 -5.78
N ALA A 3 7.11 33.69 -4.56
CA ALA A 3 7.00 32.65 -3.55
C ALA A 3 5.87 31.70 -3.98
N GLY A 4 6.13 30.71 -4.77
CA GLY A 4 5.12 29.77 -5.22
C GLY A 4 5.65 28.53 -5.92
N ASP A 5 6.63 28.65 -6.80
CA ASP A 5 6.91 27.59 -7.75
C ASP A 5 7.97 26.57 -7.29
N VAL A 6 8.89 26.92 -6.38
CA VAL A 6 9.90 25.99 -5.87
C VAL A 6 9.48 25.37 -4.54
N VAL A 7 8.70 26.08 -3.76
CA VAL A 7 8.17 25.61 -2.44
C VAL A 7 7.03 24.59 -2.64
N GLY A 8 6.27 24.65 -3.76
CA GLY A 8 5.16 23.76 -4.03
C GLY A 8 5.56 22.30 -4.27
N ASP A 9 6.60 22.06 -5.04
CA ASP A 9 7.02 20.69 -5.44
C ASP A 9 7.73 19.95 -4.29
N VAL A 10 8.61 20.63 -3.56
CA VAL A 10 9.25 20.09 -2.34
C VAL A 10 8.21 19.86 -1.25
N SER A 11 7.24 20.77 -1.11
CA SER A 11 6.14 20.67 -0.17
C SER A 11 5.20 19.48 -0.47
N GLU A 12 4.93 19.16 -1.73
CA GLU A 12 4.08 18.02 -2.08
C GLU A 12 4.73 16.68 -1.74
N LYS A 13 5.99 16.50 -2.09
CA LYS A 13 6.75 15.30 -1.76
C LYS A 13 6.85 15.09 -0.24
N ASP A 14 7.16 16.14 0.49
CA ASP A 14 7.22 16.09 1.96
C ASP A 14 5.85 15.79 2.57
N MET A 15 4.79 16.37 2.03
CA MET A 15 3.42 16.08 2.45
C MET A 15 3.04 14.62 2.23
N ARG A 16 3.39 14.04 1.08
CA ARG A 16 3.16 12.61 0.80
C ARG A 16 3.92 11.71 1.77
N ARG A 17 5.16 12.05 2.07
CA ARG A 17 5.97 11.32 3.06
C ARG A 17 5.32 11.38 4.46
N ILE A 18 4.86 12.55 4.88
CA ILE A 18 4.15 12.71 6.15
C ILE A 18 2.86 11.87 6.16
N GLN A 19 2.06 11.89 5.10
CA GLN A 19 0.85 11.08 4.99
C GLN A 19 1.14 9.58 5.09
N ILE A 20 2.19 9.11 4.43
CA ILE A 20 2.63 7.71 4.50
C ILE A 20 3.05 7.37 5.94
N ARG A 21 3.87 8.21 6.56
CA ARG A 21 4.33 8.02 7.94
C ARG A 21 3.17 7.96 8.94
N GLU A 22 2.26 8.92 8.88
CA GLU A 22 1.09 8.98 9.77
C GLU A 22 0.16 7.78 9.59
N THR A 23 -0.02 7.30 8.36
CA THR A 23 -0.80 6.10 8.08
C THR A 23 -0.14 4.86 8.68
N ILE A 24 1.18 4.74 8.59
CA ILE A 24 1.92 3.62 9.19
C ILE A 24 1.82 3.67 10.72
N LEU A 25 1.99 4.84 11.34
CA LEU A 25 1.82 5.00 12.80
C LEU A 25 0.42 4.61 13.26
N SER A 26 -0.61 5.12 12.60
CA SER A 26 -2.00 4.75 12.88
C SER A 26 -2.26 3.25 12.69
N HIS A 27 -1.63 2.64 11.69
CA HIS A 27 -1.72 1.20 11.48
C HIS A 27 -1.15 0.42 12.66
N PHE A 28 0.05 0.74 13.11
CA PHE A 28 0.68 0.04 14.25
C PHE A 28 -0.15 0.14 15.52
N GLU A 29 -0.70 1.31 15.83
CA GLU A 29 -1.55 1.50 17.00
C GLU A 29 -2.82 0.65 16.97
N LYS A 30 -3.46 0.56 15.80
CA LYS A 30 -4.65 -0.27 15.59
C LYS A 30 -4.31 -1.75 15.56
N GLU A 31 -3.23 -2.11 14.87
CA GLU A 31 -2.80 -3.48 14.70
C GLU A 31 -2.51 -4.17 16.03
N GLU A 32 -1.84 -3.51 16.95
CA GLU A 32 -1.56 -4.07 18.27
C GLU A 32 -2.85 -4.46 19.01
N LYS A 33 -3.84 -3.57 18.97
CA LYS A 33 -5.15 -3.83 19.61
C LYS A 33 -5.89 -4.97 18.93
N LEU A 34 -5.95 -4.96 17.60
CA LEU A 34 -6.67 -5.96 16.80
C LEU A 34 -5.96 -7.32 16.84
N PHE A 35 -4.63 -7.34 16.86
CA PHE A 35 -3.84 -8.57 16.97
C PHE A 35 -4.18 -9.35 18.23
N ASN A 36 -4.29 -8.66 19.39
CA ASN A 36 -4.68 -9.27 20.66
C ASN A 36 -6.12 -9.83 20.63
N MET A 37 -6.95 -9.37 19.69
CA MET A 37 -8.30 -9.89 19.44
C MET A 37 -8.33 -10.98 18.35
N GLY A 38 -7.18 -11.37 17.78
CA GLY A 38 -7.09 -12.33 16.69
C GLY A 38 -7.53 -11.79 15.33
N ILE A 39 -7.55 -10.46 15.16
CA ILE A 39 -7.98 -9.78 13.94
C ILE A 39 -6.78 -9.18 13.23
N LYS A 40 -6.60 -9.51 11.95
CA LYS A 40 -5.56 -8.91 11.12
C LYS A 40 -5.96 -7.52 10.64
N CYS A 41 -5.05 -6.56 10.79
CA CYS A 41 -5.21 -5.20 10.30
C CYS A 41 -4.64 -5.06 8.89
N LEU A 42 -5.38 -4.38 8.00
CA LEU A 42 -4.94 -3.97 6.67
C LEU A 42 -5.12 -2.46 6.52
N SER A 43 -4.17 -1.79 5.89
CA SER A 43 -4.28 -0.38 5.52
C SER A 43 -4.24 -0.21 4.02
N LEU A 44 -5.08 0.69 3.49
CA LEU A 44 -5.12 1.03 2.08
C LEU A 44 -4.56 2.42 1.84
N PHE A 45 -3.65 2.51 0.88
CA PHE A 45 -3.22 3.76 0.26
C PHE A 45 -3.87 3.91 -1.10
N PHE A 46 -4.59 4.99 -1.30
CA PHE A 46 -5.05 5.38 -2.62
C PHE A 46 -4.08 6.39 -3.22
N ILE A 47 -3.52 6.05 -4.36
CA ILE A 47 -2.58 6.89 -5.08
C ILE A 47 -3.18 7.42 -6.38
N ASP A 48 -2.65 8.52 -6.84
CA ASP A 48 -3.09 9.23 -8.05
C ASP A 48 -2.53 8.65 -9.34
N GLU A 49 -1.33 8.07 -9.28
CA GLU A 49 -0.65 7.47 -10.43
C GLU A 49 0.00 6.13 -10.05
N VAL A 50 -0.25 5.09 -10.83
CA VAL A 50 0.36 3.77 -10.63
C VAL A 50 1.88 3.83 -10.71
N ALA A 51 2.44 4.67 -11.60
CA ALA A 51 3.88 4.85 -11.77
C ALA A 51 4.60 5.36 -10.50
N LYS A 52 3.88 5.98 -9.58
CA LYS A 52 4.43 6.40 -8.27
C LYS A 52 4.73 5.22 -7.34
N TYR A 53 4.08 4.09 -7.56
CA TYR A 53 4.32 2.87 -6.79
C TYR A 53 5.02 1.77 -7.59
N ARG A 54 4.63 1.54 -8.85
CA ARG A 54 5.15 0.48 -9.72
C ARG A 54 5.57 1.04 -11.07
N GLN A 55 6.81 0.74 -11.44
CA GLN A 55 7.39 1.07 -12.73
C GLN A 55 7.90 -0.20 -13.39
N TYR A 56 8.32 -0.10 -14.65
CA TYR A 56 8.92 -1.20 -15.40
C TYR A 56 10.24 -0.70 -16.00
N ASP A 57 11.29 -1.49 -15.86
CA ASP A 57 12.59 -1.18 -16.41
C ASP A 57 12.72 -1.57 -17.90
N GLU A 58 13.92 -1.44 -18.45
CA GLU A 58 14.21 -1.76 -19.86
C GLU A 58 14.00 -3.23 -20.21
N ASN A 59 14.03 -4.14 -19.23
CA ASN A 59 13.80 -5.57 -19.37
C ASN A 59 12.35 -5.98 -19.12
N ASP A 60 11.45 -5.01 -18.87
CA ASP A 60 10.06 -5.23 -18.49
C ASP A 60 9.87 -5.81 -17.07
N ASP A 61 10.91 -5.72 -16.24
CA ASP A 61 10.84 -6.12 -14.84
C ASP A 61 10.20 -5.04 -13.97
N GLU A 62 9.38 -5.46 -13.00
CA GLU A 62 8.73 -4.54 -12.06
C GLU A 62 9.75 -3.88 -11.14
N VAL A 63 9.71 -2.54 -11.06
CA VAL A 63 10.55 -1.73 -10.19
C VAL A 63 9.68 -0.88 -9.28
N LEU A 64 10.10 -0.72 -8.03
CA LEU A 64 9.37 0.08 -7.06
C LEU A 64 9.46 1.57 -7.38
N GLY A 65 8.31 2.23 -7.42
CA GLY A 65 8.22 3.67 -7.63
C GLY A 65 8.50 4.50 -6.37
N GLU A 66 8.43 5.79 -6.50
CA GLU A 66 8.78 6.75 -5.44
C GLU A 66 8.00 6.54 -4.14
N TYR A 67 6.67 6.32 -4.22
CA TYR A 67 5.85 6.10 -3.02
C TYR A 67 6.16 4.78 -2.33
N GLY A 68 6.47 3.74 -3.09
CA GLY A 68 6.88 2.47 -2.53
C GLY A 68 8.22 2.58 -1.78
N VAL A 69 9.19 3.31 -2.34
CA VAL A 69 10.48 3.57 -1.68
C VAL A 69 10.29 4.39 -0.41
N MET A 70 9.48 5.46 -0.45
CA MET A 70 9.14 6.25 0.74
C MET A 70 8.49 5.39 1.82
N PHE A 71 7.56 4.53 1.42
CA PHE A 71 6.89 3.62 2.35
C PHE A 71 7.88 2.71 3.07
N GLU A 72 8.76 2.04 2.33
CA GLU A 72 9.74 1.12 2.92
C GLU A 72 10.68 1.83 3.89
N GLN A 73 11.14 3.05 3.55
CA GLN A 73 11.99 3.85 4.42
C GLN A 73 11.28 4.25 5.72
N GLU A 74 10.06 4.77 5.62
CA GLU A 74 9.28 5.18 6.79
C GLU A 74 8.83 3.97 7.64
N TYR A 75 8.46 2.88 6.98
CA TYR A 75 8.08 1.65 7.67
C TYR A 75 9.24 1.10 8.52
N LEU A 76 10.43 0.99 7.95
CA LEU A 76 11.61 0.51 8.68
C LEU A 76 11.98 1.44 9.85
N ALA A 77 11.91 2.75 9.67
CA ALA A 77 12.18 3.71 10.73
C ALA A 77 11.19 3.54 11.90
N ILE A 78 9.89 3.45 11.60
CA ILE A 78 8.85 3.26 12.62
C ILE A 78 8.96 1.88 13.27
N LEU A 79 9.18 0.83 12.50
CA LEU A 79 9.35 -0.52 13.01
C LEU A 79 10.48 -0.60 14.03
N ASN A 80 11.62 0.04 13.76
CA ASN A 80 12.74 0.08 14.69
C ASN A 80 12.41 0.80 16.01
N GLU A 81 11.51 1.78 15.97
CA GLU A 81 11.01 2.45 17.18
C GLU A 81 10.03 1.57 17.98
N TYR A 82 9.23 0.74 17.29
CA TYR A 82 8.22 -0.14 17.90
C TYR A 82 8.77 -1.46 18.42
N ILE A 83 9.87 -1.95 17.86
CA ILE A 83 10.48 -3.20 18.32
C ILE A 83 11.12 -2.97 19.69
N THR A 84 10.71 -3.80 20.64
CA THR A 84 11.22 -3.79 22.01
C THR A 84 11.97 -5.09 22.32
N MET A 85 12.64 -5.13 23.49
CA MET A 85 13.28 -6.34 24.01
C MET A 85 12.27 -7.37 24.54
N PHE A 86 11.01 -7.00 24.69
CA PHE A 86 9.96 -7.89 25.15
C PHE A 86 9.53 -8.86 24.07
N ASP A 87 9.24 -10.09 24.46
CA ASP A 87 8.79 -11.17 23.57
C ASP A 87 7.29 -11.43 23.67
N THR A 88 6.50 -10.36 23.57
CA THR A 88 5.04 -10.53 23.44
C THR A 88 4.71 -11.19 22.09
N PRO A 89 3.56 -11.87 21.95
CA PRO A 89 3.13 -12.43 20.65
C PRO A 89 3.14 -11.39 19.53
N TYR A 90 2.70 -10.16 19.80
CA TYR A 90 2.72 -9.07 18.85
C TYR A 90 4.14 -8.63 18.46
N GLN A 91 5.05 -8.55 19.44
CA GLN A 91 6.46 -8.24 19.16
C GLN A 91 7.13 -9.33 18.29
N LYS A 92 6.82 -10.60 18.52
CA LYS A 92 7.30 -11.69 17.67
C LYS A 92 6.75 -11.57 16.24
N TYR A 93 5.49 -11.23 16.11
CA TYR A 93 4.87 -10.95 14.81
C TYR A 93 5.54 -9.79 14.08
N LEU A 94 5.80 -8.67 14.75
CA LEU A 94 6.53 -7.53 14.16
C LEU A 94 7.95 -7.92 13.76
N LYS A 95 8.69 -8.60 14.63
CA LYS A 95 10.06 -9.05 14.35
C LYS A 95 10.14 -9.97 13.14
N SER A 96 9.12 -10.79 12.90
CA SER A 96 9.05 -11.64 11.72
C SER A 96 8.93 -10.86 10.40
N THR A 97 8.51 -9.60 10.46
CA THR A 97 8.39 -8.72 9.30
C THR A 97 9.66 -7.92 8.99
N CYS A 98 10.67 -7.98 9.86
CA CYS A 98 11.91 -7.20 9.72
C CYS A 98 12.82 -7.71 8.60
N SER A 99 12.74 -8.99 8.27
CA SER A 99 13.69 -9.64 7.35
C SER A 99 13.51 -9.19 5.90
N ASP A 100 12.31 -8.79 5.52
CA ASP A 100 11.99 -8.39 4.15
C ASP A 100 10.78 -7.43 4.14
N VAL A 101 11.07 -6.14 4.13
CA VAL A 101 10.04 -5.09 4.10
C VAL A 101 9.22 -5.10 2.82
N SER A 102 9.78 -5.61 1.72
CA SER A 102 9.07 -5.67 0.45
C SER A 102 7.82 -6.58 0.48
N ARG A 103 7.76 -7.47 1.45
CA ARG A 103 6.63 -8.41 1.61
C ARG A 103 5.46 -7.82 2.40
N VAL A 104 5.66 -6.73 3.14
CA VAL A 104 4.60 -6.15 3.99
C VAL A 104 3.62 -5.26 3.22
N HIS A 105 3.95 -4.90 1.99
CA HIS A 105 3.09 -4.08 1.14
C HIS A 105 2.93 -4.68 -0.25
N LYS A 106 1.83 -4.35 -0.90
CA LYS A 106 1.51 -4.84 -2.25
C LYS A 106 0.65 -3.83 -3.01
N GLY A 107 0.91 -3.73 -4.31
CA GLY A 107 0.10 -2.92 -5.22
C GLY A 107 -0.98 -3.77 -5.88
N TYR A 108 -2.23 -3.31 -5.79
CA TYR A 108 -3.36 -3.85 -6.53
C TYR A 108 -3.89 -2.76 -7.46
N PHE A 109 -3.57 -2.90 -8.73
CA PHE A 109 -3.92 -1.94 -9.78
C PHE A 109 -4.63 -2.64 -10.92
N SER A 110 -5.33 -1.88 -11.74
CA SER A 110 -5.88 -2.38 -13.00
C SER A 110 -4.76 -2.89 -13.90
N ILE A 111 -5.01 -3.99 -14.59
CA ILE A 111 -4.04 -4.66 -15.46
C ILE A 111 -4.55 -4.57 -16.91
N ASP A 112 -3.73 -4.01 -17.79
CA ASP A 112 -3.95 -4.09 -19.23
C ASP A 112 -3.72 -5.52 -19.70
N LYS A 113 -4.75 -6.17 -20.21
CA LYS A 113 -4.70 -7.56 -20.67
C LYS A 113 -3.73 -7.79 -21.84
N LYS A 114 -3.44 -6.77 -22.63
CA LYS A 114 -2.54 -6.88 -23.78
C LYS A 114 -1.08 -6.88 -23.38
N THR A 115 -0.72 -6.00 -22.44
CA THR A 115 0.67 -5.81 -22.00
C THR A 115 0.97 -6.55 -20.70
N GLY A 116 -0.06 -6.93 -19.91
CA GLY A 116 0.10 -7.49 -18.57
C GLY A 116 0.57 -6.48 -17.54
N ARG A 117 0.73 -5.20 -17.90
CA ARG A 117 1.22 -4.14 -17.01
C ARG A 117 0.11 -3.54 -16.18
N SER A 118 0.47 -3.10 -14.98
CA SER A 118 -0.40 -2.29 -14.14
C SER A 118 -0.57 -0.90 -14.72
N VAL A 119 -1.81 -0.43 -14.79
CA VAL A 119 -2.18 0.85 -15.39
C VAL A 119 -3.12 1.63 -14.49
N ASP A 120 -3.15 2.95 -14.69
CA ASP A 120 -4.13 3.81 -14.03
C ASP A 120 -5.55 3.42 -14.46
N SER A 121 -6.46 3.32 -13.50
CA SER A 121 -7.86 3.03 -13.78
C SER A 121 -8.47 4.20 -14.55
N GLN A 122 -8.90 3.95 -15.78
CA GLN A 122 -9.58 4.95 -16.59
C GLN A 122 -11.09 4.82 -16.42
N LEU A 123 -11.72 5.91 -16.02
CA LEU A 123 -13.17 6.06 -16.14
C LEU A 123 -13.52 6.22 -17.63
N LYS A 124 -13.66 5.12 -18.36
CA LYS A 124 -14.22 5.16 -19.71
C LYS A 124 -15.72 5.42 -19.59
N ARG A 125 -16.12 6.67 -19.85
CA ARG A 125 -17.52 6.99 -20.09
C ARG A 125 -18.02 6.16 -21.30
N GLY A 126 -18.86 5.16 -21.03
CA GLY A 126 -19.72 4.55 -22.03
C GLY A 126 -19.24 3.27 -22.71
N SER A 127 -18.28 2.51 -22.19
CA SER A 127 -18.00 1.16 -22.67
C SER A 127 -18.27 0.11 -21.59
N GLU A 128 -19.19 -0.81 -21.87
CA GLU A 128 -19.56 -1.92 -20.97
C GLU A 128 -18.48 -3.00 -20.84
N PHE A 129 -17.37 -2.91 -21.57
CA PHE A 129 -16.26 -3.86 -21.53
C PHE A 129 -14.93 -3.14 -21.51
N SER A 130 -14.37 -3.00 -20.32
CA SER A 130 -12.94 -2.70 -20.15
C SER A 130 -12.18 -4.01 -20.37
N ASP A 131 -11.18 -3.99 -21.26
CA ASP A 131 -10.24 -5.11 -21.43
C ASP A 131 -9.28 -5.26 -20.24
N ASP A 132 -9.44 -4.43 -19.22
CA ASP A 132 -8.60 -4.41 -18.02
C ASP A 132 -9.21 -5.26 -16.91
N ILE A 133 -8.35 -6.00 -16.20
CA ILE A 133 -8.73 -6.62 -14.93
C ILE A 133 -8.72 -5.52 -13.87
N SER A 134 -9.85 -5.29 -13.22
CA SER A 134 -9.94 -4.23 -12.22
C SER A 134 -9.13 -4.55 -10.96
N ALA A 135 -8.58 -3.51 -10.32
CA ALA A 135 -7.91 -3.64 -9.03
C ALA A 135 -8.84 -4.22 -7.96
N TYR A 136 -10.12 -3.86 -8.01
CA TYR A 136 -11.15 -4.38 -7.11
C TYR A 136 -11.32 -5.90 -7.24
N ASP A 137 -11.38 -6.43 -8.46
CA ASP A 137 -11.50 -7.87 -8.68
C ASP A 137 -10.30 -8.64 -8.15
N LEU A 138 -9.09 -8.08 -8.30
CA LEU A 138 -7.87 -8.67 -7.77
C LEU A 138 -7.88 -8.74 -6.24
N ILE A 139 -8.33 -7.69 -5.59
CA ILE A 139 -8.42 -7.65 -4.13
C ILE A 139 -9.50 -8.61 -3.63
N LEU A 140 -10.68 -8.65 -4.26
CA LEU A 140 -11.73 -9.58 -3.88
C LEU A 140 -11.30 -11.04 -4.03
N LYS A 141 -10.60 -11.36 -5.11
CA LYS A 141 -10.06 -12.71 -5.35
C LYS A 141 -9.07 -13.14 -4.27
N ASN A 142 -8.34 -12.21 -3.68
CA ASN A 142 -7.33 -12.48 -2.65
C ASN A 142 -7.82 -12.14 -1.23
N LYS A 143 -9.09 -11.80 -1.04
CA LYS A 143 -9.64 -11.29 0.22
C LYS A 143 -9.36 -12.21 1.41
N GLU A 144 -9.66 -13.48 1.31
CA GLU A 144 -9.46 -14.43 2.40
C GLU A 144 -7.98 -14.58 2.76
N ARG A 145 -7.12 -14.64 1.75
CA ARG A 145 -5.68 -14.71 1.95
C ARG A 145 -5.14 -13.44 2.63
N LEU A 146 -5.57 -12.26 2.18
CA LEU A 146 -5.13 -10.98 2.75
C LEU A 146 -5.51 -10.83 4.23
N LEU A 147 -6.60 -11.45 4.66
CA LEU A 147 -7.08 -11.43 6.05
C LEU A 147 -6.43 -12.50 6.93
N SER A 148 -5.63 -13.40 6.37
CA SER A 148 -4.87 -14.39 7.12
C SER A 148 -3.58 -13.80 7.68
N PHE A 149 -3.20 -14.16 8.92
CA PHE A 149 -1.90 -13.81 9.49
C PHE A 149 -0.72 -14.50 8.79
N ASP A 150 -0.97 -15.57 8.03
CA ASP A 150 0.05 -16.25 7.22
C ASP A 150 0.49 -15.41 6.01
N GLU A 151 -0.35 -14.48 5.56
CA GLU A 151 0.00 -13.53 4.50
C GLU A 151 0.73 -12.33 5.10
N PRO A 152 1.98 -12.06 4.68
CA PRO A 152 2.77 -10.96 5.24
C PRO A 152 2.28 -9.57 4.84
N THR A 153 1.48 -9.44 3.78
CA THR A 153 0.95 -8.16 3.30
C THR A 153 0.02 -7.54 4.34
N ARG A 154 0.33 -6.32 4.77
CA ARG A 154 -0.44 -5.52 5.74
C ARG A 154 -0.85 -4.17 5.18
N PHE A 155 -0.19 -3.72 4.12
CA PHE A 155 -0.45 -2.45 3.44
C PHE A 155 -0.73 -2.69 1.96
N ILE A 156 -1.77 -2.05 1.46
CA ILE A 156 -2.21 -2.18 0.06
C ILE A 156 -2.17 -0.81 -0.58
N PHE A 157 -1.49 -0.72 -1.72
CA PHE A 157 -1.53 0.44 -2.59
C PHE A 157 -2.50 0.18 -3.74
N SER A 158 -3.37 1.12 -4.01
CA SER A 158 -4.34 1.02 -5.10
C SER A 158 -4.61 2.38 -5.74
N HIS A 159 -5.11 2.36 -6.95
CA HIS A 159 -5.56 3.56 -7.63
C HIS A 159 -6.95 3.98 -7.15
N SER A 160 -7.28 5.24 -7.31
CA SER A 160 -8.51 5.89 -6.82
C SER A 160 -9.84 5.20 -7.17
N ALA A 161 -9.83 4.25 -8.11
CA ALA A 161 -11.02 3.47 -8.50
C ALA A 161 -11.63 2.64 -7.36
N LEU A 162 -10.88 2.39 -6.27
CA LEU A 162 -11.37 1.65 -5.10
C LEU A 162 -12.01 2.50 -4.01
N ARG A 163 -12.15 3.79 -4.20
CA ARG A 163 -12.76 4.69 -3.21
C ARG A 163 -14.19 4.31 -2.84
N GLU A 164 -14.87 3.62 -3.73
CA GLU A 164 -16.26 3.21 -3.56
C GLU A 164 -16.35 1.69 -3.50
N GLY A 165 -16.86 1.13 -2.40
CA GLY A 165 -17.29 -0.24 -2.32
C GLY A 165 -16.45 -1.24 -1.55
N TRP A 166 -15.41 -0.82 -0.82
CA TRP A 166 -14.75 -1.73 0.12
C TRP A 166 -15.47 -1.69 1.47
N ASP A 167 -16.18 -2.75 1.78
CA ASP A 167 -16.98 -2.92 3.01
C ASP A 167 -16.34 -3.89 4.03
N ASN A 168 -15.04 -4.17 3.89
CA ASN A 168 -14.34 -5.05 4.80
C ASN A 168 -14.03 -4.32 6.12
N PRO A 169 -14.51 -4.81 7.29
CA PRO A 169 -14.32 -4.14 8.57
C PRO A 169 -12.87 -4.08 9.06
N ASN A 170 -11.97 -4.86 8.45
CA ASN A 170 -10.56 -4.92 8.84
C ASN A 170 -9.66 -3.98 8.02
N VAL A 171 -10.23 -3.17 7.13
CA VAL A 171 -9.52 -2.22 6.28
C VAL A 171 -9.74 -0.81 6.81
N PHE A 172 -8.67 -0.09 7.01
CA PHE A 172 -8.64 1.27 7.56
C PHE A 172 -7.95 2.26 6.64
#